data_7eafd0c5e3aa55faedd0a4824d2f5e87
#
_entry.id   7eafd0c5e3aa55faedd0a4824d2f5e87
#
_cell.length_a   1.000
_cell.length_b   1.000
_cell.length_c   1.000
_cell.angle_alpha   90.00
_cell.angle_beta   90.00
_cell.angle_gamma   90.00
#
_symmetry.space_group_name_H-M   'P 1'
#
loop_
_entity.id
_entity.type
_entity.pdbx_description
1 polymer ?
#
loop_
_entity_poly.entity_id
_entity_poly.type
_entity_poly.pdbx_seq_one_letter_code
_entity_poly.pdbx_strand_id
1 'polypeptide(L)'
;MAEAFSNSLSRATGIVTTSSSGTIGVYANHLSGISTVGISTGDIVDNTNYLAGTKVTGFGATAGTVTVDRVSTNSAEATSQIVSFLGVTSCYTSPAATKSILISGTFANNTENSVNLSIEILDSSGPTAALLASKIPVPHGSSFVISDTGKTLLEAGDVVRVYCDSDNAIDVNLSILTGVS
;
A
#
# COMPACT_ATOMS: atom_id res chain seq x y z
N MET A 1 -15.84 24.79 10.72
CA MET A 1 -14.60 24.53 11.51
C MET A 1 -13.52 25.41 10.92
N ALA A 2 -12.56 25.90 11.68
CA ALA A 2 -11.49 26.75 11.11
C ALA A 2 -10.55 25.87 10.26
N GLU A 3 -10.16 26.38 9.10
CA GLU A 3 -9.12 25.75 8.28
C GLU A 3 -7.77 25.76 9.03
N ALA A 4 -7.05 24.65 9.00
CA ALA A 4 -5.76 24.53 9.64
C ALA A 4 -4.75 23.80 8.75
N PHE A 5 -3.57 24.39 8.59
CA PHE A 5 -2.42 23.72 8.00
C PHE A 5 -1.70 22.85 9.03
N SER A 6 -1.38 21.64 8.67
CA SER A 6 -0.61 20.72 9.50
C SER A 6 0.28 19.81 8.68
N ASN A 7 1.32 19.27 9.31
CA ASN A 7 2.11 18.20 8.75
C ASN A 7 1.74 16.88 9.43
N SER A 8 1.62 15.81 8.65
CA SER A 8 1.55 14.44 9.14
C SER A 8 2.87 13.74 8.86
N LEU A 9 3.52 13.22 9.90
CA LEU A 9 4.82 12.59 9.83
C LEU A 9 4.71 11.10 10.17
N SER A 10 5.27 10.25 9.33
CA SER A 10 5.40 8.80 9.61
C SER A 10 6.84 8.38 9.33
N ARG A 11 7.47 7.71 10.30
CA ARG A 11 8.85 7.24 10.15
C ARG A 11 8.89 5.76 9.84
N ALA A 12 9.90 5.37 9.08
CA ALA A 12 10.26 3.97 8.84
C ALA A 12 9.04 3.14 8.40
N THR A 13 8.29 3.63 7.41
CA THR A 13 7.17 2.89 6.84
C THR A 13 7.67 1.74 5.96
N GLY A 14 6.89 0.71 5.86
CA GLY A 14 7.16 -0.49 5.09
C GLY A 14 7.24 -1.72 5.99
N ILE A 15 6.42 -2.73 5.68
CA ILE A 15 6.42 -4.04 6.34
C ILE A 15 6.40 -5.07 5.21
N VAL A 16 7.38 -5.97 5.16
CA VAL A 16 7.48 -6.98 4.11
C VAL A 16 7.51 -8.38 4.73
N THR A 17 6.56 -9.21 4.33
CA THR A 17 6.54 -10.65 4.63
C THR A 17 6.72 -11.42 3.33
N THR A 18 7.62 -12.37 3.28
CA THR A 18 7.88 -13.19 2.09
C THR A 18 7.59 -14.65 2.34
N SER A 19 7.12 -15.36 1.30
CA SER A 19 7.01 -16.81 1.27
C SER A 19 7.67 -17.36 0.01
N SER A 20 8.44 -18.42 0.16
CA SER A 20 9.29 -18.97 -0.90
C SER A 20 8.71 -20.18 -1.64
N SER A 21 7.51 -20.64 -1.35
CA SER A 21 7.01 -21.90 -1.91
C SER A 21 5.53 -21.89 -2.31
N GLY A 22 4.96 -20.71 -2.54
CA GLY A 22 3.56 -20.61 -2.91
C GLY A 22 3.25 -21.14 -4.31
N THR A 23 2.06 -21.64 -4.50
CA THR A 23 1.49 -22.01 -5.80
C THR A 23 0.34 -21.06 -6.14
N ILE A 24 0.37 -20.55 -7.36
CA ILE A 24 -0.65 -19.66 -7.91
C ILE A 24 -1.38 -20.42 -9.02
N GLY A 25 -2.66 -20.70 -8.81
CA GLY A 25 -3.52 -21.36 -9.80
C GLY A 25 -3.80 -20.45 -11.00
N VAL A 26 -4.28 -21.04 -12.08
CA VAL A 26 -4.68 -20.30 -13.28
C VAL A 26 -5.91 -19.45 -13.02
N TYR A 27 -5.81 -18.13 -13.23
CA TYR A 27 -6.88 -17.16 -12.97
C TYR A 27 -7.53 -17.35 -11.59
N ALA A 28 -6.71 -17.68 -10.60
CA ALA A 28 -7.17 -17.98 -9.25
C ALA A 28 -7.14 -16.74 -8.34
N ASN A 29 -8.14 -16.64 -7.47
CA ASN A 29 -8.22 -15.63 -6.41
C ASN A 29 -7.66 -16.14 -5.07
N HIS A 30 -6.80 -17.13 -5.12
CA HIS A 30 -6.12 -17.68 -3.95
C HIS A 30 -4.72 -18.19 -4.30
N LEU A 31 -3.87 -18.19 -3.29
CA LEU A 31 -2.54 -18.77 -3.31
C LEU A 31 -2.51 -19.93 -2.30
N SER A 32 -1.77 -20.98 -2.59
CA SER A 32 -1.61 -22.15 -1.71
C SER A 32 -0.14 -22.43 -1.41
N GLY A 33 0.11 -23.18 -0.31
CA GLY A 33 1.46 -23.50 0.14
C GLY A 33 2.22 -22.30 0.74
N ILE A 34 1.51 -21.22 1.09
CA ILE A 34 2.08 -19.99 1.64
C ILE A 34 2.24 -20.10 3.15
N SER A 35 3.37 -19.67 3.68
CA SER A 35 3.47 -19.39 5.13
C SER A 35 2.64 -18.15 5.45
N THR A 36 1.60 -18.32 6.27
CA THR A 36 0.69 -17.20 6.61
C THR A 36 1.18 -16.38 7.81
N VAL A 37 2.34 -16.71 8.37
CA VAL A 37 2.91 -15.99 9.52
C VAL A 37 3.28 -14.56 9.11
N GLY A 38 2.74 -13.58 9.82
CA GLY A 38 2.98 -12.15 9.59
C GLY A 38 2.14 -11.54 8.46
N ILE A 39 1.33 -12.32 7.73
CA ILE A 39 0.43 -11.80 6.71
C ILE A 39 -0.88 -11.34 7.37
N SER A 40 -1.38 -10.19 6.96
CA SER A 40 -2.63 -9.62 7.44
C SER A 40 -3.61 -9.35 6.29
N THR A 41 -4.90 -9.35 6.60
CA THR A 41 -5.93 -8.88 5.64
C THR A 41 -5.68 -7.41 5.31
N GLY A 42 -5.70 -7.10 4.02
CA GLY A 42 -5.35 -5.77 3.51
C GLY A 42 -3.92 -5.62 3.01
N ASP A 43 -3.01 -6.56 3.33
CA ASP A 43 -1.65 -6.57 2.78
C ASP A 43 -1.69 -6.68 1.26
N ILE A 44 -0.75 -6.02 0.60
CA ILE A 44 -0.62 -6.04 -0.85
C ILE A 44 0.20 -7.26 -1.28
N VAL A 45 -0.31 -7.99 -2.27
CA VAL A 45 0.41 -9.10 -2.88
C VAL A 45 1.35 -8.58 -3.96
N ASP A 46 2.63 -8.78 -3.77
CA ASP A 46 3.67 -8.43 -4.74
C ASP A 46 4.24 -9.70 -5.39
N ASN A 47 3.76 -9.98 -6.60
CA ASN A 47 4.22 -11.04 -7.48
C ASN A 47 3.79 -10.71 -8.91
N THR A 48 4.58 -11.14 -9.90
CA THR A 48 4.33 -10.85 -11.33
C THR A 48 3.03 -11.44 -11.88
N ASN A 49 2.47 -12.46 -11.23
CA ASN A 49 1.21 -13.08 -11.59
C ASN A 49 -0.03 -12.38 -11.04
N TYR A 50 0.14 -11.27 -10.34
CA TYR A 50 -0.96 -10.43 -9.86
C TYR A 50 -0.81 -8.98 -10.32
N LEU A 51 -1.92 -8.33 -10.54
CA LEU A 51 -1.92 -6.89 -10.84
C LEU A 51 -1.50 -6.10 -9.60
N ALA A 52 -0.80 -4.98 -9.81
CA ALA A 52 -0.42 -4.08 -8.72
C ALA A 52 -1.65 -3.65 -7.88
N GLY A 53 -1.48 -3.63 -6.57
CA GLY A 53 -2.55 -3.30 -5.63
C GLY A 53 -3.53 -4.44 -5.34
N THR A 54 -3.23 -5.69 -5.76
CA THR A 54 -3.99 -6.87 -5.32
C THR A 54 -3.83 -7.07 -3.82
N LYS A 55 -4.94 -7.28 -3.10
CA LYS A 55 -4.98 -7.31 -1.63
C LYS A 55 -5.37 -8.67 -1.10
N VAL A 56 -4.80 -9.03 0.04
CA VAL A 56 -5.25 -10.16 0.86
C VAL A 56 -6.64 -9.84 1.41
N THR A 57 -7.61 -10.72 1.15
CA THR A 57 -8.99 -10.62 1.67
C THR A 57 -9.24 -11.57 2.84
N GLY A 58 -8.39 -12.58 3.01
CA GLY A 58 -8.52 -13.54 4.09
C GLY A 58 -7.65 -14.78 3.90
N PHE A 59 -7.98 -15.80 4.68
CA PHE A 59 -7.26 -17.06 4.69
C PHE A 59 -8.25 -18.20 4.42
N GLY A 60 -7.84 -19.17 3.61
CA GLY A 60 -8.68 -20.33 3.29
C GLY A 60 -8.77 -21.33 4.44
N ALA A 61 -9.76 -22.22 4.35
CA ALA A 61 -9.94 -23.32 5.35
C ALA A 61 -8.76 -24.30 5.35
N THR A 62 -8.07 -24.45 4.22
CA THR A 62 -6.84 -25.24 4.15
C THR A 62 -5.67 -24.40 4.62
N ALA A 63 -4.88 -24.92 5.56
CA ALA A 63 -3.68 -24.25 6.05
C ALA A 63 -2.75 -23.88 4.89
N GLY A 64 -2.17 -22.69 4.95
CA GLY A 64 -1.30 -22.18 3.91
C GLY A 64 -2.03 -21.62 2.67
N THR A 65 -3.35 -21.39 2.75
CA THR A 65 -4.11 -20.74 1.67
C THR A 65 -4.39 -19.27 2.03
N VAL A 66 -4.02 -18.38 1.12
CA VAL A 66 -4.33 -16.93 1.18
C VAL A 66 -5.31 -16.59 0.09
N THR A 67 -6.41 -15.89 0.41
CA THR A 67 -7.39 -15.40 -0.56
C THR A 67 -7.15 -13.92 -0.86
N VAL A 68 -7.41 -13.52 -2.11
CA VAL A 68 -7.13 -12.19 -2.62
C VAL A 68 -8.34 -11.60 -3.36
N ASP A 69 -8.36 -10.28 -3.52
CA ASP A 69 -9.48 -9.54 -4.13
C ASP A 69 -9.51 -9.64 -5.66
N ARG A 70 -8.42 -10.10 -6.30
CA ARG A 70 -8.31 -10.21 -7.75
C ARG A 70 -7.79 -11.58 -8.15
N VAL A 71 -8.22 -12.03 -9.32
CA VAL A 71 -7.65 -13.25 -9.91
C VAL A 71 -6.25 -13.01 -10.44
N SER A 72 -5.45 -14.04 -10.42
CA SER A 72 -4.12 -14.05 -11.02
C SER A 72 -4.19 -13.89 -12.55
N THR A 73 -3.11 -13.46 -13.17
CA THR A 73 -3.02 -13.20 -14.62
C THR A 73 -2.37 -14.35 -15.40
N ASN A 74 -1.85 -15.36 -14.70
CA ASN A 74 -1.16 -16.49 -15.32
C ASN A 74 -2.14 -17.45 -16.03
N SER A 75 -1.74 -17.91 -17.22
CA SER A 75 -2.49 -18.88 -18.02
C SER A 75 -2.09 -20.35 -17.79
N ALA A 76 -1.07 -20.59 -16.95
CA ALA A 76 -0.63 -21.89 -16.50
C ALA A 76 -0.35 -21.82 -14.99
N GLU A 77 -0.51 -22.94 -14.27
CA GLU A 77 -0.18 -23.00 -12.84
C GLU A 77 1.29 -22.62 -12.61
N ALA A 78 1.51 -21.69 -11.69
CA ALA A 78 2.83 -21.24 -11.31
C ALA A 78 3.18 -21.78 -9.90
N THR A 79 4.05 -22.78 -9.86
CA THR A 79 4.52 -23.43 -8.63
C THR A 79 5.81 -22.78 -8.11
N SER A 80 6.10 -22.99 -6.82
CA SER A 80 7.34 -22.51 -6.17
C SER A 80 7.59 -21.00 -6.36
N GLN A 81 6.51 -20.22 -6.35
CA GLN A 81 6.59 -18.77 -6.51
C GLN A 81 7.02 -18.10 -5.21
N ILE A 82 7.97 -17.17 -5.31
CA ILE A 82 8.25 -16.24 -4.22
C ILE A 82 7.19 -15.14 -4.29
N VAL A 83 6.42 -15.00 -3.22
CA VAL A 83 5.38 -13.99 -3.09
C VAL A 83 5.70 -13.12 -1.89
N SER A 84 5.81 -11.82 -2.09
CA SER A 84 5.96 -10.85 -1.00
C SER A 84 4.59 -10.29 -0.64
N PHE A 85 4.38 -10.12 0.67
CA PHE A 85 3.18 -9.46 1.19
C PHE A 85 3.62 -8.16 1.85
N LEU A 86 3.11 -7.04 1.35
CA LEU A 86 3.54 -5.71 1.75
C LEU A 86 2.48 -5.11 2.67
N GLY A 87 2.86 -4.89 3.92
CA GLY A 87 2.01 -4.25 4.92
C GLY A 87 1.81 -2.77 4.60
N VAL A 88 0.56 -2.33 4.67
CA VAL A 88 0.16 -0.96 4.35
C VAL A 88 0.22 -0.10 5.61
N THR A 89 0.93 1.03 5.54
CA THR A 89 1.01 2.01 6.64
C THR A 89 0.07 3.19 6.38
N SER A 90 -0.87 3.44 7.31
CA SER A 90 -1.73 4.63 7.27
C SER A 90 -0.94 5.85 7.75
N CYS A 91 -0.67 6.78 6.83
CA CYS A 91 0.12 7.98 7.10
C CYS A 91 -0.74 9.19 7.50
N TYR A 92 -1.98 9.22 7.05
CA TYR A 92 -2.95 10.26 7.42
C TYR A 92 -4.38 9.74 7.26
N THR A 93 -5.25 10.12 8.19
CA THR A 93 -6.71 9.89 8.08
C THR A 93 -7.41 11.24 8.20
N SER A 94 -8.23 11.56 7.20
CA SER A 94 -9.05 12.78 7.24
C SER A 94 -10.04 12.70 8.40
N PRO A 95 -10.16 13.76 9.23
CA PRO A 95 -11.02 13.72 10.40
C PRO A 95 -12.49 13.48 10.04
N ALA A 96 -13.23 12.85 10.95
CA ALA A 96 -14.66 12.66 10.80
C ALA A 96 -15.40 14.00 10.64
N ALA A 97 -16.38 14.06 9.74
CA ALA A 97 -17.21 15.23 9.44
C ALA A 97 -16.46 16.45 8.85
N THR A 98 -15.23 16.30 8.41
CA THR A 98 -14.51 17.37 7.70
C THR A 98 -13.78 16.81 6.49
N LYS A 99 -13.57 17.68 5.49
CA LYS A 99 -12.71 17.36 4.35
C LYS A 99 -11.30 17.87 4.62
N SER A 100 -10.33 17.25 3.96
CA SER A 100 -8.94 17.68 3.99
C SER A 100 -8.40 17.80 2.56
N ILE A 101 -7.35 18.59 2.37
CA ILE A 101 -6.64 18.66 1.09
C ILE A 101 -5.20 18.21 1.36
N LEU A 102 -4.78 17.17 0.67
CA LEU A 102 -3.37 16.83 0.55
C LEU A 102 -2.72 17.83 -0.42
N ILE A 103 -1.86 18.70 0.12
CA ILE A 103 -1.19 19.76 -0.65
C ILE A 103 0.09 19.22 -1.26
N SER A 104 0.89 18.52 -0.47
CA SER A 104 2.13 17.88 -0.91
C SER A 104 2.50 16.71 -0.01
N GLY A 105 3.40 15.87 -0.50
CA GLY A 105 3.99 14.78 0.27
C GLY A 105 5.42 14.53 -0.15
N THR A 106 6.30 14.37 0.83
CA THR A 106 7.69 13.93 0.62
C THR A 106 7.87 12.54 1.20
N PHE A 107 8.45 11.65 0.40
CA PHE A 107 8.67 10.24 0.73
C PHE A 107 10.16 9.96 0.56
N ALA A 108 10.90 9.97 1.66
CA ALA A 108 12.36 9.86 1.67
C ALA A 108 12.80 8.42 1.91
N ASN A 109 13.66 7.91 1.06
CA ASN A 109 14.29 6.62 1.25
C ASN A 109 15.42 6.74 2.29
N ASN A 110 15.25 6.05 3.42
CA ASN A 110 16.21 6.03 4.52
C ASN A 110 17.14 4.80 4.51
N THR A 111 17.10 4.01 3.43
CA THR A 111 17.90 2.80 3.26
C THR A 111 19.10 3.02 2.33
N GLU A 112 20.03 2.05 2.31
CA GLU A 112 21.20 2.06 1.43
C GLU A 112 20.91 1.53 0.02
N ASN A 113 19.67 1.11 -0.26
CA ASN A 113 19.26 0.54 -1.55
C ASN A 113 18.10 1.34 -2.17
N SER A 114 17.85 1.14 -3.47
CA SER A 114 16.65 1.64 -4.11
C SER A 114 15.42 0.87 -3.60
N VAL A 115 14.32 1.57 -3.32
CA VAL A 115 13.05 1.03 -2.79
C VAL A 115 11.93 1.37 -3.75
N ASN A 116 11.04 0.41 -4.05
CA ASN A 116 9.85 0.65 -4.84
C ASN A 116 8.69 1.11 -3.94
N LEU A 117 8.35 2.38 -4.05
CA LEU A 117 7.30 3.04 -3.27
C LEU A 117 5.96 2.99 -3.97
N SER A 118 4.90 2.73 -3.23
CA SER A 118 3.52 2.90 -3.67
C SER A 118 2.73 3.72 -2.67
N ILE A 119 1.87 4.59 -3.19
CA ILE A 119 1.02 5.49 -2.41
C ILE A 119 -0.41 5.34 -2.90
N GLU A 120 -1.34 5.15 -1.99
CA GLU A 120 -2.76 5.03 -2.31
C GLU A 120 -3.64 5.86 -1.39
N ILE A 121 -4.84 6.19 -1.85
CA ILE A 121 -5.92 6.72 -1.02
C ILE A 121 -6.98 5.64 -0.90
N LEU A 122 -7.32 5.29 0.34
CA LEU A 122 -8.48 4.48 0.66
C LEU A 122 -9.67 5.40 0.83
N ASP A 123 -10.69 5.21 -0.01
CA ASP A 123 -12.00 5.86 0.13
C ASP A 123 -12.75 5.22 1.30
N SER A 124 -13.12 6.01 2.28
CA SER A 124 -13.84 5.55 3.48
C SER A 124 -15.31 5.22 3.18
N SER A 125 -15.88 5.75 2.12
CA SER A 125 -17.27 5.50 1.71
C SER A 125 -17.46 4.16 0.99
N GLY A 126 -16.34 3.54 0.57
CA GLY A 126 -16.34 2.25 -0.13
C GLY A 126 -15.02 1.51 0.07
N PRO A 127 -14.95 0.21 -0.25
CA PRO A 127 -13.71 -0.57 -0.07
C PRO A 127 -12.67 -0.26 -1.15
N THR A 128 -12.81 0.82 -1.90
CA THR A 128 -11.97 1.16 -3.05
C THR A 128 -10.75 1.93 -2.61
N ALA A 129 -9.58 1.51 -3.07
CA ALA A 129 -8.36 2.29 -2.95
C ALA A 129 -7.85 2.66 -4.34
N ALA A 130 -7.42 3.92 -4.50
CA ALA A 130 -6.85 4.44 -5.73
C ALA A 130 -5.36 4.73 -5.53
N LEU A 131 -4.52 4.23 -6.43
CA LEU A 131 -3.09 4.51 -6.42
C LEU A 131 -2.81 5.94 -6.92
N LEU A 132 -2.09 6.72 -6.13
CA LEU A 132 -1.48 7.98 -6.54
C LEU A 132 -0.12 7.73 -7.20
N ALA A 133 0.60 6.72 -6.71
CA ALA A 133 1.88 6.26 -7.25
C ALA A 133 1.96 4.75 -7.11
N SER A 134 2.53 4.07 -8.10
CA SER A 134 2.65 2.62 -8.12
C SER A 134 4.07 2.22 -8.45
N LYS A 135 4.75 1.55 -7.51
CA LYS A 135 6.11 1.02 -7.66
C LYS A 135 7.11 2.05 -8.21
N ILE A 136 7.06 3.27 -7.68
CA ILE A 136 8.02 4.32 -8.06
C ILE A 136 9.37 3.98 -7.43
N PRO A 137 10.43 3.83 -8.21
CA PRO A 137 11.76 3.58 -7.65
C PRO A 137 12.28 4.87 -6.98
N VAL A 138 12.55 4.79 -5.68
CA VAL A 138 13.18 5.85 -4.90
C VAL A 138 14.62 5.43 -4.62
N PRO A 139 15.62 6.01 -5.30
CA PRO A 139 17.02 5.65 -5.09
C PRO A 139 17.48 5.93 -3.67
N HIS A 140 18.56 5.26 -3.24
CA HIS A 140 19.27 5.57 -2.01
C HIS A 140 19.57 7.06 -1.87
N GLY A 141 19.35 7.63 -0.69
CA GLY A 141 19.63 9.04 -0.39
C GLY A 141 18.76 10.05 -1.11
N SER A 142 17.66 9.60 -1.74
CA SER A 142 16.74 10.48 -2.45
C SER A 142 15.32 10.43 -1.88
N SER A 143 14.44 11.24 -2.44
CA SER A 143 13.02 11.25 -2.09
C SER A 143 12.14 11.37 -3.33
N PHE A 144 10.96 10.77 -3.25
CA PHE A 144 9.85 11.07 -4.16
C PHE A 144 9.00 12.18 -3.57
N VAL A 145 8.56 13.12 -4.39
CA VAL A 145 7.72 14.24 -3.96
C VAL A 145 6.45 14.29 -4.80
N ILE A 146 5.32 14.24 -4.11
CA ILE A 146 4.04 14.64 -4.70
C ILE A 146 3.96 16.16 -4.56
N SER A 147 4.06 16.88 -5.67
CA SER A 147 3.96 18.33 -5.71
C SER A 147 2.77 18.79 -6.52
N ASP A 148 2.30 19.91 -6.18
CA ASP A 148 1.61 21.04 -6.79
C ASP A 148 0.59 20.87 -7.93
N THR A 149 0.67 19.90 -8.78
CA THR A 149 -0.22 19.82 -9.95
C THR A 149 -1.54 19.12 -9.67
N GLY A 150 -1.70 18.56 -8.48
CA GLY A 150 -2.89 17.83 -8.11
C GLY A 150 -3.12 17.87 -6.60
N LYS A 151 -3.67 18.98 -6.09
CA LYS A 151 -4.25 18.98 -4.74
C LYS A 151 -5.31 17.90 -4.70
N THR A 152 -5.13 16.91 -3.83
CA THR A 152 -6.08 15.81 -3.70
C THR A 152 -7.03 16.11 -2.56
N LEU A 153 -8.33 16.15 -2.86
CA LEU A 153 -9.37 16.24 -1.85
C LEU A 153 -9.52 14.88 -1.17
N LEU A 154 -9.53 14.90 0.14
CA LEU A 154 -9.81 13.76 1.01
C LEU A 154 -11.15 14.02 1.70
N GLU A 155 -12.13 13.16 1.45
CA GLU A 155 -13.41 13.20 2.16
C GLU A 155 -13.21 12.75 3.62
N ALA A 156 -14.24 12.94 4.44
CA ALA A 156 -14.19 12.55 5.86
C ALA A 156 -13.91 11.05 6.01
N GLY A 157 -12.84 10.71 6.73
CA GLY A 157 -12.43 9.33 6.96
C GLY A 157 -11.52 8.71 5.89
N ASP A 158 -11.27 9.39 4.77
CA ASP A 158 -10.32 8.91 3.76
C ASP A 158 -8.91 8.80 4.33
N VAL A 159 -8.17 7.80 3.87
CA VAL A 159 -6.86 7.48 4.40
C VAL A 159 -5.80 7.52 3.31
N VAL A 160 -4.74 8.30 3.53
CA VAL A 160 -3.51 8.23 2.73
C VAL A 160 -2.65 7.10 3.29
N ARG A 161 -2.35 6.13 2.45
CA ARG A 161 -1.61 4.92 2.81
C ARG A 161 -0.37 4.75 1.95
N VAL A 162 0.66 4.17 2.54
CA VAL A 162 1.97 3.94 1.91
C VAL A 162 2.39 2.50 2.13
N TYR A 163 2.99 1.90 1.13
CA TYR A 163 3.69 0.62 1.23
C TYR A 163 4.89 0.58 0.28
N CYS A 164 5.84 -0.27 0.58
CA CYS A 164 7.05 -0.44 -0.21
C CYS A 164 7.60 -1.87 -0.08
N ASP A 165 8.57 -2.21 -0.93
CA ASP A 165 9.18 -3.54 -1.01
C ASP A 165 10.37 -3.75 -0.07
N SER A 166 10.54 -2.88 0.91
CA SER A 166 11.59 -2.98 1.94
C SER A 166 11.05 -2.59 3.31
N ASP A 167 11.49 -3.28 4.35
CA ASP A 167 11.11 -2.99 5.73
C ASP A 167 11.65 -1.65 6.21
N ASN A 168 10.81 -0.89 6.92
CA ASN A 168 11.18 0.36 7.59
C ASN A 168 11.90 1.39 6.69
N ALA A 169 11.57 1.41 5.40
CA ALA A 169 12.41 2.01 4.37
C ALA A 169 12.09 3.47 4.04
N ILE A 170 10.87 3.93 4.31
CA ILE A 170 10.40 5.23 3.83
C ILE A 170 9.96 6.11 5.00
N ASP A 171 10.53 7.30 5.09
CA ASP A 171 10.05 8.37 5.95
C ASP A 171 9.10 9.28 5.17
N VAL A 172 7.94 9.56 5.73
CA VAL A 172 6.84 10.29 5.07
C VAL A 172 6.57 11.60 5.78
N ASN A 173 6.46 12.68 5.01
CA ASN A 173 6.00 13.99 5.47
C ASN A 173 4.89 14.49 4.54
N LEU A 174 3.68 14.60 5.03
CA LEU A 174 2.52 15.10 4.30
C LEU A 174 2.15 16.50 4.79
N SER A 175 1.94 17.43 3.86
CA SER A 175 1.39 18.76 4.14
C SER A 175 -0.11 18.75 3.86
N ILE A 176 -0.91 19.01 4.88
CA ILE A 176 -2.36 18.86 4.87
C ILE A 176 -3.03 20.18 5.26
N LEU A 177 -4.07 20.55 4.53
CA LEU A 177 -5.06 21.56 4.95
C LEU A 177 -6.32 20.83 5.40
N THR A 178 -6.71 21.01 6.65
CA THR A 178 -7.93 20.43 7.24
C THR A 178 -9.03 21.47 7.40
N GLY A 179 -10.28 21.01 7.55
CA GLY A 179 -11.42 21.90 7.81
C GLY A 179 -11.99 22.56 6.57
N VAL A 180 -11.71 22.03 5.41
CA VAL A 180 -12.28 22.51 4.13
C VAL A 180 -13.76 22.13 4.08
N SER A 181 -14.62 23.08 3.73
CA SER A 181 -16.07 22.90 3.61
C SER A 181 -16.53 22.87 2.16
#